data_73d055f8d49b47efdf9b39379621f1b3
#
_entry.id   73d055f8d49b47efdf9b39379621f1b3
#
_cell.length_a   1.000
_cell.length_b   1.000
_cell.length_c   1.000
_cell.angle_alpha   90.00
_cell.angle_beta   90.00
_cell.angle_gamma   90.00
#
_symmetry.space_group_name_H-M   'P 1'
#
loop_
_entity.id
_entity.type
_entity.pdbx_description
1 polymer ?
#
loop_
_entity_poly.entity_id
_entity_poly.type
_entity_poly.pdbx_seq_one_letter_code
_entity_poly.pdbx_strand_id
1 'polypeptide(L)'
;MNILNEIAEKTRERIERDKKEMPREDLINEIRQKKVQMLLNPLIQSETAKTPHSFYQALKKPGMSYICEVKKASPSKGLIASDFPYLEIAKEYKAAGAAAISCLTEPFYFQGSDQYLWEIAS
;
A
#
# COMPACT_ATOMS: atom_id res chain seq x y z
N MET A 1 26.95 9.28 -4.71
CA MET A 1 25.51 9.44 -5.03
C MET A 1 24.75 9.46 -3.71
N ASN A 2 23.73 10.28 -3.60
CA ASN A 2 22.92 10.30 -2.37
C ASN A 2 21.95 9.11 -2.40
N ILE A 3 21.63 8.55 -1.24
CA ILE A 3 20.79 7.35 -1.09
C ILE A 3 19.42 7.50 -1.77
N LEU A 4 18.84 8.71 -1.80
CA LEU A 4 17.56 8.96 -2.45
C LEU A 4 17.64 8.77 -3.98
N ASN A 5 18.74 9.19 -4.59
CA ASN A 5 18.97 8.99 -6.03
C ASN A 5 19.13 7.51 -6.35
N GLU A 6 19.85 6.78 -5.50
CA GLU A 6 20.04 5.33 -5.65
C GLU A 6 18.70 4.58 -5.56
N ILE A 7 17.87 4.90 -4.56
CA ILE A 7 16.53 4.32 -4.43
C ILE A 7 15.67 4.66 -5.66
N ALA A 8 15.74 5.92 -6.13
CA ALA A 8 14.98 6.36 -7.29
C ALA A 8 15.39 5.61 -8.58
N GLU A 9 16.68 5.38 -8.79
CA GLU A 9 17.17 4.60 -9.95
C GLU A 9 16.68 3.15 -9.88
N LYS A 10 16.85 2.47 -8.76
CA LYS A 10 16.33 1.12 -8.57
C LYS A 10 14.82 1.02 -8.75
N THR A 11 14.09 2.04 -8.31
CA THR A 11 12.65 2.12 -8.52
C THR A 11 12.30 2.29 -10.00
N ARG A 12 13.03 3.11 -10.75
CA ARG A 12 12.83 3.25 -12.21
C ARG A 12 13.09 1.94 -12.96
N GLU A 13 14.19 1.23 -12.64
CA GLU A 13 14.49 -0.08 -13.22
C GLU A 13 13.35 -1.07 -12.99
N ARG A 14 12.82 -1.12 -11.76
CA ARG A 14 11.68 -1.96 -11.41
C ARG A 14 10.43 -1.61 -12.21
N ILE A 15 10.07 -0.33 -12.23
CA ILE A 15 8.89 0.15 -12.98
C ILE A 15 9.00 -0.17 -14.48
N GLU A 16 10.16 -0.02 -15.09
CA GLU A 16 10.34 -0.34 -16.51
C GLU A 16 10.20 -1.85 -16.78
N ARG A 17 10.62 -2.70 -15.86
CA ARG A 17 10.36 -4.15 -15.92
C ARG A 17 8.86 -4.45 -15.77
N ASP A 18 8.23 -3.89 -14.74
CA ASP A 18 6.82 -4.11 -14.42
C ASP A 18 5.91 -3.65 -15.57
N LYS A 19 6.25 -2.54 -16.27
CA LYS A 19 5.55 -2.08 -17.48
C LYS A 19 5.67 -3.04 -18.66
N LYS A 20 6.75 -3.83 -18.75
CA LYS A 20 6.88 -4.86 -19.77
C LYS A 20 6.03 -6.08 -19.47
N GLU A 21 5.92 -6.47 -18.20
CA GLU A 21 5.10 -7.58 -17.74
C GLU A 21 3.60 -7.24 -17.77
N MET A 22 3.26 -6.02 -17.39
CA MET A 22 1.89 -5.49 -17.36
C MET A 22 1.85 -4.10 -18.03
N PRO A 23 1.67 -4.03 -19.35
CA PRO A 23 1.52 -2.76 -20.06
C PRO A 23 0.39 -1.90 -19.47
N ARG A 24 0.56 -0.59 -19.54
CA ARG A 24 -0.42 0.37 -18.97
C ARG A 24 -1.85 0.13 -19.46
N GLU A 25 -2.01 -0.22 -20.73
CA GLU A 25 -3.33 -0.46 -21.33
C GLU A 25 -3.98 -1.72 -20.74
N ASP A 26 -3.21 -2.78 -20.54
CA ASP A 26 -3.68 -4.02 -19.92
C ASP A 26 -4.09 -3.80 -18.47
N LEU A 27 -3.29 -3.05 -17.72
CA LEU A 27 -3.63 -2.65 -16.35
C LEU A 27 -4.94 -1.85 -16.29
N ILE A 28 -5.13 -0.89 -17.20
CA ILE A 28 -6.38 -0.11 -17.28
C ILE A 28 -7.56 -1.01 -17.60
N ASN A 29 -7.41 -1.95 -18.53
CA ASN A 29 -8.47 -2.89 -18.91
C ASN A 29 -8.83 -3.81 -17.73
N GLU A 30 -7.84 -4.32 -17.01
CA GLU A 30 -8.07 -5.14 -15.83
C GLU A 30 -8.84 -4.36 -14.74
N ILE A 31 -8.46 -3.11 -14.47
CA ILE A 31 -9.17 -2.24 -13.53
C ILE A 31 -10.62 -2.03 -13.96
N ARG A 32 -10.87 -1.77 -15.24
CA ARG A 32 -12.22 -1.59 -15.79
C ARG A 32 -13.07 -2.85 -15.62
N GLN A 33 -12.50 -4.02 -15.91
CA GLN A 33 -13.19 -5.31 -15.76
C GLN A 33 -13.56 -5.56 -14.30
N LYS A 34 -12.62 -5.37 -13.37
CA LYS A 34 -12.87 -5.50 -11.92
C LYS A 34 -13.97 -4.54 -11.47
N LYS A 35 -13.94 -3.29 -11.93
CA LYS A 35 -14.97 -2.29 -11.60
C LYS A 35 -16.36 -2.70 -12.09
N VAL A 36 -16.45 -3.24 -13.30
CA VAL A 36 -17.72 -3.75 -13.85
C VAL A 36 -18.21 -4.95 -13.03
N GLN A 37 -17.33 -5.89 -12.69
CA GLN A 37 -17.70 -7.03 -11.84
C GLN A 37 -18.21 -6.58 -10.47
N MET A 38 -17.55 -5.61 -9.84
CA MET A 38 -18.00 -5.03 -8.58
C MET A 38 -19.41 -4.39 -8.69
N LEU A 39 -19.70 -3.71 -9.79
CA LEU A 39 -21.00 -3.10 -10.04
C LEU A 39 -22.12 -4.13 -10.28
N LEU A 40 -21.78 -5.27 -10.87
CA LEU A 40 -22.73 -6.34 -11.19
C LEU A 40 -22.97 -7.32 -10.04
N ASN A 41 -22.11 -7.34 -9.02
CA ASN A 41 -22.23 -8.25 -7.89
C ASN A 41 -22.59 -7.52 -6.59
N PRO A 42 -23.89 -7.54 -6.19
CA PRO A 42 -24.36 -6.87 -4.96
C PRO A 42 -23.68 -7.37 -3.68
N LEU A 43 -23.23 -8.63 -3.64
CA LEU A 43 -22.55 -9.21 -2.48
C LEU A 43 -21.16 -8.61 -2.28
N ILE A 44 -20.45 -8.33 -3.38
CA ILE A 44 -19.14 -7.66 -3.32
C ILE A 44 -19.30 -6.19 -2.93
N GLN A 45 -20.40 -5.54 -3.31
CA GLN A 45 -20.67 -4.17 -2.93
C GLN A 45 -20.81 -3.97 -1.42
N SER A 46 -21.33 -4.95 -0.67
CA SER A 46 -21.54 -4.83 0.76
C SER A 46 -20.24 -4.96 1.58
N GLU A 47 -19.25 -5.71 1.09
CA GLU A 47 -18.01 -5.98 1.84
C GLU A 47 -16.86 -5.03 1.47
N THR A 48 -16.84 -4.54 0.23
CA THR A 48 -15.71 -3.74 -0.29
C THR A 48 -16.03 -2.30 -0.61
N ALA A 49 -17.26 -1.85 -0.34
CA ALA A 49 -17.66 -0.46 -0.54
C ALA A 49 -16.96 0.48 0.47
N LYS A 50 -15.63 0.52 0.41
CA LYS A 50 -14.90 1.68 0.93
C LYS A 50 -15.45 2.88 0.15
N THR A 51 -16.04 3.83 0.87
CA THR A 51 -16.55 5.06 0.27
C THR A 51 -15.47 5.68 -0.65
N PRO A 52 -15.84 6.14 -1.85
CA PRO A 52 -14.90 6.85 -2.70
C PRO A 52 -14.17 7.92 -1.89
N HIS A 53 -12.86 8.00 -2.06
CA HIS A 53 -12.00 8.93 -1.30
C HIS A 53 -11.94 8.70 0.22
N SER A 54 -11.99 7.44 0.68
CA SER A 54 -11.93 7.07 2.10
C SER A 54 -10.70 7.65 2.82
N PHE A 55 -9.53 7.68 2.16
CA PHE A 55 -8.31 8.30 2.69
C PHE A 55 -8.49 9.80 2.92
N TYR A 56 -8.98 10.54 1.92
CA TYR A 56 -9.27 11.97 2.06
C TYR A 56 -10.28 12.25 3.17
N GLN A 57 -11.36 11.47 3.23
CA GLN A 57 -12.39 11.64 4.26
C GLN A 57 -11.86 11.32 5.67
N ALA A 58 -10.98 10.33 5.80
CA ALA A 58 -10.35 10.02 7.09
C ALA A 58 -9.48 11.19 7.60
N LEU A 59 -8.73 11.85 6.70
CA LEU A 59 -7.87 12.98 7.07
C LEU A 59 -8.62 14.30 7.22
N LYS A 60 -9.82 14.44 6.64
CA LYS A 60 -10.63 15.66 6.74
C LYS A 60 -11.39 15.80 8.06
N LYS A 61 -11.44 14.76 8.87
CA LYS A 61 -12.13 14.81 10.18
C LYS A 61 -11.53 15.90 11.06
N PRO A 62 -12.35 16.58 11.91
CA PRO A 62 -11.85 17.53 12.88
C PRO A 62 -10.85 16.88 13.84
N GLY A 63 -9.86 17.65 14.27
CA GLY A 63 -8.83 17.20 15.20
C GLY A 63 -7.59 16.67 14.51
N MET A 64 -6.75 15.98 15.26
CA MET A 64 -5.50 15.39 14.76
C MET A 64 -5.77 14.00 14.17
N SER A 65 -5.20 13.77 12.99
CA SER A 65 -5.23 12.46 12.33
C SER A 65 -3.83 11.86 12.30
N TYR A 66 -3.71 10.58 12.62
CA TYR A 66 -2.44 9.85 12.59
C TYR A 66 -2.38 8.93 11.38
N ILE A 67 -1.26 8.99 10.65
CA ILE A 67 -0.88 8.00 9.65
C ILE A 67 0.22 7.15 10.29
N CYS A 68 -0.06 5.88 10.50
CA CYS A 68 0.89 4.94 11.09
C CYS A 68 1.58 4.12 10.01
N GLU A 69 2.90 3.96 10.10
CA GLU A 69 3.70 3.32 9.05
C GLU A 69 4.11 1.90 9.44
N VAL A 70 3.87 0.95 8.54
CA VAL A 70 4.35 -0.43 8.62
C VAL A 70 5.64 -0.54 7.81
N LYS A 71 6.77 -0.71 8.51
CA LYS A 71 8.11 -0.68 7.92
C LYS A 71 9.03 -1.71 8.57
N LYS A 72 9.58 -2.63 7.76
CA LYS A 72 10.47 -3.70 8.21
C LYS A 72 11.92 -3.25 8.35
N ALA A 73 12.40 -2.46 7.42
CA ALA A 73 13.78 -1.98 7.36
C ALA A 73 13.85 -0.57 6.78
N SER A 74 14.97 0.11 6.97
CA SER A 74 15.27 1.37 6.30
C SER A 74 16.75 1.54 6.03
N PRO A 75 17.17 2.37 5.06
CA PRO A 75 18.58 2.60 4.76
C PRO A 75 19.38 3.11 5.97
N SER A 76 18.78 3.93 6.82
CA SER A 76 19.45 4.55 7.97
C SER A 76 19.52 3.67 9.21
N LYS A 77 18.57 2.74 9.39
CA LYS A 77 18.46 1.89 10.58
C LYS A 77 18.75 0.42 10.30
N GLY A 78 18.84 0.03 9.02
CA GLY A 78 18.90 -1.37 8.63
C GLY A 78 17.62 -2.11 8.98
N LEU A 79 17.72 -3.35 9.40
CA LEU A 79 16.59 -4.17 9.83
C LEU A 79 16.02 -3.62 11.15
N ILE A 80 14.75 -3.21 11.15
CA ILE A 80 14.04 -2.68 12.32
C ILE A 80 13.36 -3.82 13.09
N ALA A 81 12.75 -4.75 12.35
CA ALA A 81 12.05 -5.89 12.92
C ALA A 81 12.46 -7.18 12.19
N SER A 82 13.17 -8.07 12.87
CA SER A 82 13.56 -9.39 12.33
C SER A 82 12.34 -10.29 12.16
N ASP A 83 11.51 -10.35 13.19
CA ASP A 83 10.15 -10.87 13.11
C ASP A 83 9.23 -9.71 12.78
N PHE A 84 8.56 -9.78 11.62
CA PHE A 84 7.76 -8.69 11.09
C PHE A 84 6.30 -9.11 10.91
N PRO A 85 5.53 -9.15 12.01
CA PRO A 85 4.10 -9.50 11.99
C PRO A 85 3.28 -8.31 11.48
N TYR A 86 3.46 -7.92 10.23
CA TYR A 86 2.90 -6.70 9.63
C TYR A 86 1.37 -6.62 9.73
N LEU A 87 0.66 -7.77 9.67
CA LEU A 87 -0.80 -7.79 9.83
C LEU A 87 -1.21 -7.46 11.27
N GLU A 88 -0.51 -8.00 12.25
CA GLU A 88 -0.79 -7.71 13.66
C GLU A 88 -0.48 -6.24 13.97
N ILE A 89 0.65 -5.73 13.48
CA ILE A 89 1.01 -4.31 13.60
C ILE A 89 -0.08 -3.43 12.99
N ALA A 90 -0.56 -3.75 11.79
CA ALA A 90 -1.62 -2.99 11.12
C ALA A 90 -2.94 -3.02 11.90
N LYS A 91 -3.31 -4.17 12.46
CA LYS A 91 -4.50 -4.32 13.33
C LYS A 91 -4.39 -3.48 14.60
N GLU A 92 -3.23 -3.47 15.24
CA GLU A 92 -2.96 -2.64 16.41
C GLU A 92 -3.07 -1.15 16.10
N TYR A 93 -2.50 -0.70 14.97
CA TYR A 93 -2.65 0.70 14.49
C TYR A 93 -4.11 1.07 14.25
N LYS A 94 -4.86 0.18 13.62
CA LYS A 94 -6.30 0.37 13.40
C LYS A 94 -7.06 0.46 14.73
N ALA A 95 -6.78 -0.45 15.67
CA ALA A 95 -7.40 -0.46 16.99
C ALA A 95 -7.05 0.79 17.80
N ALA A 96 -5.84 1.32 17.66
CA ALA A 96 -5.40 2.57 18.28
C ALA A 96 -6.01 3.83 17.64
N GLY A 97 -6.78 3.71 16.56
CA GLY A 97 -7.47 4.83 15.91
C GLY A 97 -6.65 5.52 14.82
N ALA A 98 -5.68 4.85 14.20
CA ALA A 98 -5.00 5.39 13.03
C ALA A 98 -6.02 5.77 11.93
N ALA A 99 -5.90 6.97 11.39
CA ALA A 99 -6.74 7.45 10.30
C ALA A 99 -6.37 6.77 8.97
N ALA A 100 -5.10 6.42 8.80
CA ALA A 100 -4.59 5.68 7.66
C ALA A 100 -3.34 4.88 8.06
N ILE A 101 -3.02 3.88 7.25
CA ILE A 101 -1.81 3.07 7.38
C ILE A 101 -0.96 3.26 6.13
N SER A 102 0.31 3.61 6.32
CA SER A 102 1.32 3.63 5.27
C SER A 102 2.05 2.29 5.29
N CYS A 103 2.21 1.66 4.14
CA CYS A 103 2.92 0.39 4.01
C CYS A 103 4.10 0.53 3.04
N LEU A 104 5.31 0.23 3.51
CA LEU A 104 6.51 0.22 2.67
C LEU A 104 6.50 -1.02 1.78
N THR A 105 6.45 -0.82 0.47
CA THR A 105 6.46 -1.90 -0.53
C THR A 105 7.78 -2.04 -1.27
N GLU A 106 8.70 -1.09 -1.10
CA GLU A 106 10.01 -1.10 -1.76
C GLU A 106 10.87 -2.27 -1.22
N PRO A 107 11.33 -3.21 -2.09
CA PRO A 107 11.91 -4.47 -1.63
C PRO A 107 13.39 -4.41 -1.25
N PHE A 108 14.17 -3.48 -1.81
CA PHE A 108 15.63 -3.49 -1.67
C PHE A 108 16.11 -2.80 -0.39
N TYR A 109 15.62 -1.61 -0.13
CA TYR A 109 16.07 -0.75 0.97
C TYR A 109 15.17 -0.84 2.21
N PHE A 110 13.89 -1.12 1.99
CA PHE A 110 12.89 -1.21 3.07
C PHE A 110 12.43 -2.64 3.34
N GLN A 111 12.90 -3.61 2.56
CA GLN A 111 12.48 -5.01 2.62
C GLN A 111 10.95 -5.17 2.61
N GLY A 112 10.30 -4.31 1.85
CA GLY A 112 8.86 -4.30 1.67
C GLY A 112 8.38 -5.31 0.63
N SER A 113 7.05 -5.42 0.49
CA SER A 113 6.40 -6.26 -0.51
C SER A 113 5.03 -5.69 -0.85
N ASP A 114 4.65 -5.77 -2.12
CA ASP A 114 3.29 -5.43 -2.55
C ASP A 114 2.23 -6.34 -1.90
N GLN A 115 2.61 -7.57 -1.56
CA GLN A 115 1.77 -8.50 -0.82
C GLN A 115 1.39 -7.95 0.56
N TYR A 116 2.31 -7.30 1.28
CA TYR A 116 2.01 -6.68 2.57
C TYR A 116 0.90 -5.65 2.44
N LEU A 117 1.00 -4.78 1.43
CA LEU A 117 -0.02 -3.77 1.17
C LEU A 117 -1.37 -4.40 0.82
N TRP A 118 -1.36 -5.43 -0.02
CA TRP A 118 -2.57 -6.13 -0.43
C TRP A 118 -3.28 -6.79 0.75
N GLU A 119 -2.55 -7.51 1.58
CA GLU A 119 -3.10 -8.21 2.75
C GLU A 119 -3.59 -7.25 3.85
N ILE A 120 -2.87 -6.13 4.09
CA ILE A 120 -3.32 -5.09 5.03
C ILE A 120 -4.60 -4.41 4.54
N ALA A 121 -4.76 -4.26 3.23
CA ALA A 121 -5.92 -3.59 2.63
C ALA A 121 -7.17 -4.47 2.54
N SER A 122 -6.99 -5.81 2.62
CA SER A 122 -8.09 -6.79 2.56
C SER A 122 -8.79 -6.92 3.90
#